data_c4e84f25e325b8af65be3f0c2a60a5c2
#
_entry.id   c4e84f25e325b8af65be3f0c2a60a5c2
#
_cell.length_a   1.000
_cell.length_b   1.000
_cell.length_c   1.000
_cell.angle_alpha   90.00
_cell.angle_beta   90.00
_cell.angle_gamma   90.00
#
_symmetry.space_group_name_H-M   'P 1'
#
loop_
_entity.id
_entity.type
_entity.pdbx_description
1 polymer ?
#
loop_
_entity_poly.entity_id
_entity_poly.type
_entity_poly.pdbx_seq_one_letter_code
_entity_poly.pdbx_strand_id
1 'polypeptide(L)'
;MNENMKKRNEVLAQTVIKGLESRNMTGYYAADKGEALKLALEIIGEGSSVAMGGCQSAHEIGLVDALQAGNYNYIDRSNMTPREGLLAAYDADVFLSSANAMTNDGIIVNIDGNSNRVSCIAQGPKRVLFIVGMNKVCSDLDAAMKRARNVAAPVNAQRFDVKTPCKVTGKCSDCKSPDTLCCQFLITRFSRHEGRIHVILVNDTLGY
;
A
#
# COMPACT_ATOMS: atom_id res chain seq x y z
N MET A 1 7.35 3.01 19.49
CA MET A 1 8.53 3.70 18.85
C MET A 1 9.03 4.76 19.81
N ASN A 2 10.37 4.98 19.93
CA ASN A 2 10.92 6.01 20.81
C ASN A 2 10.81 7.42 20.19
N GLU A 3 10.92 8.48 21.02
CA GLU A 3 10.71 9.87 20.61
C GLU A 3 11.72 10.35 19.54
N ASN A 4 12.98 9.88 19.59
CA ASN A 4 13.97 10.27 18.59
C ASN A 4 13.64 9.67 17.20
N MET A 5 13.12 8.44 17.17
CA MET A 5 12.65 7.83 15.92
C MET A 5 11.42 8.55 15.38
N LYS A 6 10.49 8.96 16.24
CA LYS A 6 9.31 9.73 15.82
C LYS A 6 9.71 11.05 15.16
N LYS A 7 10.60 11.82 15.82
CA LYS A 7 11.13 13.07 15.27
C LYS A 7 11.87 12.88 13.96
N ARG A 8 12.72 11.86 13.87
CA ARG A 8 13.42 11.51 12.61
C ARG A 8 12.44 11.18 11.50
N ASN A 9 11.40 10.39 11.78
CA ASN A 9 10.40 10.00 10.81
C ASN A 9 9.56 11.19 10.32
N GLU A 10 9.22 12.13 11.21
CA GLU A 10 8.54 13.36 10.85
C GLU A 10 9.34 14.18 9.84
N VAL A 11 10.63 14.39 10.12
CA VAL A 11 11.53 15.12 9.20
C VAL A 11 11.68 14.37 7.87
N LEU A 12 11.84 13.04 7.91
CA LEU A 12 11.95 12.23 6.70
C LEU A 12 10.65 12.25 5.89
N ALA A 13 9.49 12.22 6.53
CA ALA A 13 8.20 12.28 5.86
C ALA A 13 8.06 13.53 5.00
N GLN A 14 8.54 14.70 5.46
CA GLN A 14 8.54 15.93 4.68
C GLN A 14 9.41 15.82 3.41
N THR A 15 10.52 15.09 3.49
CA THR A 15 11.37 14.80 2.31
C THR A 15 10.62 13.90 1.32
N VAL A 16 9.96 12.85 1.83
CA VAL A 16 9.18 11.93 0.98
C VAL A 16 8.00 12.65 0.32
N ILE A 17 7.30 13.54 1.04
CA ILE A 17 6.18 14.34 0.50
C ILE A 17 6.66 15.20 -0.67
N LYS A 18 7.75 15.92 -0.52
CA LYS A 18 8.35 16.69 -1.64
C LYS A 18 8.73 15.80 -2.82
N GLY A 19 9.24 14.59 -2.56
CA GLY A 19 9.50 13.58 -3.58
C GLY A 19 8.24 13.16 -4.33
N LEU A 20 7.15 12.86 -3.61
CA LEU A 20 5.85 12.51 -4.18
C LEU A 20 5.28 13.65 -5.04
N GLU A 21 5.29 14.88 -4.54
CA GLU A 21 4.82 16.08 -5.26
C GLU A 21 5.58 16.29 -6.57
N SER A 22 6.91 16.12 -6.55
CA SER A 22 7.75 16.21 -7.78
C SER A 22 7.41 15.13 -8.81
N ARG A 23 6.66 14.09 -8.41
CA ARG A 23 6.20 12.97 -9.22
C ARG A 23 4.71 13.01 -9.53
N ASN A 24 4.08 14.18 -9.33
CA ASN A 24 2.64 14.41 -9.53
C ASN A 24 1.77 13.46 -8.69
N MET A 25 2.21 13.16 -7.46
CA MET A 25 1.49 12.39 -6.46
C MET A 25 1.33 13.25 -5.20
N THR A 26 0.22 13.07 -4.46
CA THR A 26 -0.05 13.86 -3.26
C THR A 26 0.38 13.11 -2.01
N GLY A 27 1.26 13.71 -1.18
CA GLY A 27 1.72 13.16 0.07
C GLY A 27 1.09 13.84 1.28
N TYR A 28 0.82 13.05 2.33
CA TYR A 28 0.32 13.49 3.63
C TYR A 28 1.14 12.86 4.74
N TYR A 29 1.24 13.52 5.88
CA TYR A 29 1.85 12.96 7.07
C TYR A 29 0.78 12.81 8.16
N ALA A 30 0.84 11.70 8.88
CA ALA A 30 0.04 11.43 10.06
C ALA A 30 0.97 11.04 11.22
N ALA A 31 0.84 11.73 12.36
CA ALA A 31 1.67 11.50 13.54
C ALA A 31 1.38 10.14 14.21
N ASP A 32 0.16 9.61 14.00
CA ASP A 32 -0.29 8.33 14.53
C ASP A 32 -1.39 7.69 13.64
N LYS A 33 -1.88 6.53 14.08
CA LYS A 33 -2.94 5.77 13.39
C LYS A 33 -4.28 6.50 13.38
N GLY A 34 -4.59 7.25 14.45
CA GLY A 34 -5.86 7.99 14.57
C GLY A 34 -5.91 9.16 13.58
N GLU A 35 -4.82 9.91 13.45
CA GLU A 35 -4.70 10.98 12.47
C GLU A 35 -4.72 10.39 11.03
N ALA A 36 -4.06 9.25 10.81
CA ALA A 36 -4.10 8.56 9.52
C ALA A 36 -5.51 8.12 9.12
N LEU A 37 -6.30 7.62 10.07
CA LEU A 37 -7.69 7.26 9.86
C LEU A 37 -8.52 8.48 9.46
N LYS A 38 -8.39 9.59 10.20
CA LYS A 38 -9.11 10.83 9.92
C LYS A 38 -8.79 11.36 8.52
N LEU A 39 -7.52 11.49 8.19
CA LEU A 39 -7.06 11.91 6.85
C LEU A 39 -7.56 10.99 5.74
N ALA A 40 -7.54 9.67 5.96
CA ALA A 40 -8.01 8.71 4.98
C ALA A 40 -9.51 8.90 4.67
N LEU A 41 -10.35 9.07 5.71
CA LEU A 41 -11.78 9.30 5.55
C LEU A 41 -12.07 10.65 4.85
N GLU A 42 -11.32 11.71 5.17
CA GLU A 42 -11.42 13.01 4.48
C GLU A 42 -11.07 12.90 2.99
N ILE A 43 -9.98 12.18 2.63
CA ILE A 43 -9.55 11.99 1.24
C ILE A 43 -10.56 11.12 0.48
N ILE A 44 -11.12 10.10 1.10
CA ILE A 44 -12.12 9.21 0.49
C ILE A 44 -13.40 10.00 0.19
N GLY A 45 -13.91 10.72 1.17
CA GLY A 45 -15.19 11.45 1.11
C GLY A 45 -16.41 10.53 1.27
N GLU A 46 -17.41 10.99 2.00
CA GLU A 46 -18.66 10.25 2.19
C GLU A 46 -19.36 9.91 0.86
N GLY A 47 -20.06 8.81 0.83
CA GLY A 47 -20.77 8.30 -0.35
C GLY A 47 -19.88 7.65 -1.42
N SER A 48 -18.55 7.72 -1.29
CA SER A 48 -17.63 7.13 -2.26
C SER A 48 -17.70 5.59 -2.25
N SER A 49 -17.57 5.00 -3.43
CA SER A 49 -17.30 3.57 -3.57
C SER A 49 -15.83 3.28 -3.32
N VAL A 50 -15.56 2.31 -2.42
CA VAL A 50 -14.19 2.01 -1.96
C VAL A 50 -13.89 0.54 -2.13
N ALA A 51 -12.88 0.21 -2.91
CA ALA A 51 -12.35 -1.14 -3.04
C ALA A 51 -10.96 -1.24 -2.41
N MET A 52 -10.55 -2.44 -2.05
CA MET A 52 -9.24 -2.68 -1.45
C MET A 52 -8.58 -3.92 -2.05
N GLY A 53 -7.26 -3.82 -2.33
CA GLY A 53 -6.39 -4.98 -2.44
C GLY A 53 -6.05 -5.54 -1.06
N GLY A 54 -5.13 -6.48 -0.96
CA GLY A 54 -4.60 -6.87 0.36
C GLY A 54 -3.82 -5.69 0.97
N CYS A 55 -4.39 -5.01 1.95
CA CYS A 55 -3.80 -3.85 2.60
C CYS A 55 -3.89 -3.96 4.13
N GLN A 56 -2.91 -4.63 4.74
CA GLN A 56 -2.85 -4.80 6.18
C GLN A 56 -2.81 -3.45 6.91
N SER A 57 -2.11 -2.45 6.36
CA SER A 57 -2.02 -1.12 6.96
C SER A 57 -3.37 -0.43 7.11
N ALA A 58 -4.33 -0.66 6.18
CA ALA A 58 -5.68 -0.10 6.30
C ALA A 58 -6.48 -0.74 7.45
N HIS A 59 -6.31 -2.04 7.69
CA HIS A 59 -6.90 -2.71 8.85
C HIS A 59 -6.29 -2.20 10.16
N GLU A 60 -4.97 -2.02 10.21
CA GLU A 60 -4.25 -1.61 11.42
C GLU A 60 -4.55 -0.19 11.88
N ILE A 61 -4.99 0.70 10.98
CA ILE A 61 -5.48 2.04 11.33
C ILE A 61 -7.00 2.08 11.59
N GLY A 62 -7.72 0.96 11.48
CA GLY A 62 -9.17 0.88 11.67
C GLY A 62 -9.99 1.41 10.48
N LEU A 63 -9.36 1.65 9.32
CA LEU A 63 -10.05 2.25 8.17
C LEU A 63 -11.13 1.34 7.59
N VAL A 64 -10.89 0.04 7.53
CA VAL A 64 -11.87 -0.92 6.98
C VAL A 64 -13.14 -0.95 7.83
N ASP A 65 -13.00 -1.01 9.16
CA ASP A 65 -14.13 -1.02 10.09
C ASP A 65 -14.92 0.30 10.00
N ALA A 66 -14.22 1.44 9.89
CA ALA A 66 -14.85 2.75 9.73
C ALA A 66 -15.63 2.87 8.42
N LEU A 67 -15.11 2.32 7.31
CA LEU A 67 -15.80 2.32 6.02
C LEU A 67 -17.05 1.43 6.02
N GLN A 68 -16.99 0.29 6.71
CA GLN A 68 -18.14 -0.62 6.84
C GLN A 68 -19.24 -0.06 7.74
N ALA A 69 -18.88 0.71 8.77
CA ALA A 69 -19.82 1.31 9.71
C ALA A 69 -20.37 2.68 9.26
N GLY A 70 -19.68 3.36 8.35
CA GLY A 70 -19.99 4.72 7.92
C GLY A 70 -20.83 4.80 6.64
N ASN A 71 -20.99 6.01 6.13
CA ASN A 71 -21.73 6.29 4.89
C ASN A 71 -20.80 6.14 3.66
N TYR A 72 -20.35 4.90 3.40
CA TYR A 72 -19.47 4.55 2.27
C TYR A 72 -20.00 3.31 1.56
N ASN A 73 -19.77 3.19 0.27
CA ASN A 73 -20.03 1.97 -0.49
C ASN A 73 -18.78 1.09 -0.51
N TYR A 74 -18.48 0.44 0.65
CA TYR A 74 -17.34 -0.46 0.73
C TYR A 74 -17.61 -1.75 -0.04
N ILE A 75 -16.79 -2.04 -1.05
CA ILE A 75 -16.91 -3.21 -1.92
C ILE A 75 -16.28 -4.41 -1.23
N ASP A 76 -17.11 -5.18 -0.51
CA ASP A 76 -16.71 -6.47 0.05
C ASP A 76 -16.70 -7.55 -1.04
N ARG A 77 -15.52 -8.07 -1.32
CA ARG A 77 -15.30 -9.07 -2.36
C ARG A 77 -15.38 -10.52 -1.86
N SER A 78 -15.74 -10.73 -0.59
CA SER A 78 -15.76 -12.07 0.02
C SER A 78 -16.77 -13.03 -0.67
N ASN A 79 -17.85 -12.48 -1.21
CA ASN A 79 -18.91 -13.22 -1.92
C ASN A 79 -18.85 -13.07 -3.45
N MET A 80 -17.74 -12.56 -4.00
CA MET A 80 -17.54 -12.33 -5.43
C MET A 80 -16.52 -13.33 -6.00
N THR A 81 -16.70 -13.70 -7.25
CA THR A 81 -15.64 -14.38 -7.98
C THR A 81 -14.43 -13.43 -8.13
N PRO A 82 -13.20 -13.94 -8.33
CA PRO A 82 -12.02 -13.09 -8.53
C PRO A 82 -12.20 -12.06 -9.66
N ARG A 83 -12.91 -12.44 -10.73
CA ARG A 83 -13.18 -11.55 -11.87
C ARG A 83 -14.16 -10.44 -11.52
N GLU A 84 -15.28 -10.77 -10.89
CA GLU A 84 -16.28 -9.78 -10.45
C GLU A 84 -15.68 -8.78 -9.47
N GLY A 85 -14.94 -9.26 -8.47
CA GLY A 85 -14.27 -8.41 -7.51
C GLY A 85 -13.21 -7.49 -8.12
N LEU A 86 -12.53 -7.93 -9.19
CA LEU A 86 -11.59 -7.08 -9.93
C LEU A 86 -12.32 -5.99 -10.72
N LEU A 87 -13.39 -6.34 -11.44
CA LEU A 87 -14.18 -5.37 -12.22
C LEU A 87 -14.82 -4.32 -11.30
N ALA A 88 -15.40 -4.75 -10.19
CA ALA A 88 -15.95 -3.83 -9.19
C ALA A 88 -14.87 -2.89 -8.61
N ALA A 89 -13.64 -3.41 -8.39
CA ALA A 89 -12.53 -2.59 -7.93
C ALA A 89 -12.08 -1.57 -8.97
N TYR A 90 -12.15 -1.90 -10.27
CA TYR A 90 -11.81 -0.97 -11.35
C TYR A 90 -12.79 0.21 -11.46
N ASP A 91 -14.07 -0.02 -11.19
CA ASP A 91 -15.12 1.00 -11.26
C ASP A 91 -15.25 1.82 -9.95
N ALA A 92 -14.53 1.45 -8.90
CA ALA A 92 -14.56 2.15 -7.63
C ALA A 92 -14.03 3.60 -7.72
N ASP A 93 -14.54 4.49 -6.89
CA ASP A 93 -14.01 5.86 -6.77
C ASP A 93 -12.62 5.86 -6.15
N VAL A 94 -12.39 4.99 -5.15
CA VAL A 94 -11.11 4.90 -4.42
C VAL A 94 -10.67 3.45 -4.28
N PHE A 95 -9.40 3.20 -4.56
CA PHE A 95 -8.74 1.93 -4.30
C PHE A 95 -7.73 2.07 -3.16
N LEU A 96 -7.95 1.32 -2.08
CA LEU A 96 -7.03 1.28 -0.94
C LEU A 96 -5.89 0.31 -1.19
N SER A 97 -4.67 0.76 -0.94
CA SER A 97 -3.47 -0.05 -1.04
C SER A 97 -2.43 0.36 0.01
N SER A 98 -1.36 -0.38 0.05
CA SER A 98 -0.11 -0.01 0.72
C SER A 98 1.07 -0.36 -0.18
N ALA A 99 2.23 0.23 0.09
CA ALA A 99 3.47 -0.12 -0.57
C ALA A 99 4.11 -1.37 0.09
N ASN A 100 4.84 -2.18 -0.69
CA ASN A 100 5.79 -3.13 -0.14
C ASN A 100 7.10 -2.43 0.30
N ALA A 101 7.45 -1.35 -0.40
CA ALA A 101 8.48 -0.40 -0.02
C ALA A 101 8.26 0.91 -0.78
N MET A 102 8.89 1.99 -0.34
CA MET A 102 8.99 3.22 -1.11
C MET A 102 10.32 3.91 -0.84
N THR A 103 10.74 4.75 -1.77
CA THR A 103 11.98 5.52 -1.60
C THR A 103 11.73 6.85 -0.91
N ASN A 104 12.78 7.46 -0.35
CA ASN A 104 12.72 8.77 0.28
C ASN A 104 12.44 9.91 -0.74
N ASP A 105 12.61 9.66 -2.04
CA ASP A 105 12.24 10.56 -3.13
C ASP A 105 10.90 10.21 -3.80
N GLY A 106 10.08 9.34 -3.18
CA GLY A 106 8.68 9.12 -3.54
C GLY A 106 8.39 8.04 -4.60
N ILE A 107 9.34 7.17 -4.98
CA ILE A 107 9.06 6.01 -5.83
C ILE A 107 8.38 4.91 -4.99
N ILE A 108 7.29 4.34 -5.49
CA ILE A 108 6.53 3.29 -4.79
C ILE A 108 6.82 1.94 -5.45
N VAL A 109 7.11 0.91 -4.63
CA VAL A 109 7.37 -0.46 -5.08
C VAL A 109 6.28 -1.39 -4.55
N ASN A 110 5.65 -2.13 -5.47
CA ASN A 110 4.67 -3.17 -5.16
C ASN A 110 5.04 -4.48 -5.86
N ILE A 111 4.98 -5.60 -5.11
CA ILE A 111 5.10 -6.96 -5.62
C ILE A 111 3.73 -7.63 -5.53
N ASP A 112 3.33 -8.35 -6.58
CA ASP A 112 2.03 -9.02 -6.64
C ASP A 112 2.14 -10.41 -7.27
N GLY A 113 1.30 -11.35 -6.81
CA GLY A 113 1.21 -12.69 -7.36
C GLY A 113 0.18 -12.80 -8.49
N ASN A 114 -0.99 -12.23 -8.30
CA ASN A 114 -2.13 -12.33 -9.23
C ASN A 114 -2.35 -11.09 -10.09
N SER A 115 -1.50 -10.08 -9.98
CA SER A 115 -1.60 -8.80 -10.69
C SER A 115 -2.86 -7.96 -10.35
N ASN A 116 -3.77 -8.46 -9.55
CA ASN A 116 -5.05 -7.82 -9.25
C ASN A 116 -4.87 -6.48 -8.51
N ARG A 117 -3.93 -6.38 -7.57
CA ARG A 117 -3.64 -5.14 -6.85
C ARG A 117 -2.82 -4.17 -7.70
N VAL A 118 -1.75 -4.65 -8.33
CA VAL A 118 -0.89 -3.78 -9.15
C VAL A 118 -1.61 -3.26 -10.39
N SER A 119 -2.57 -4.00 -10.96
CA SER A 119 -3.39 -3.51 -12.06
C SER A 119 -4.31 -2.36 -11.64
N CYS A 120 -4.94 -2.44 -10.46
CA CYS A 120 -5.73 -1.33 -9.91
C CYS A 120 -4.86 -0.10 -9.58
N ILE A 121 -3.62 -0.31 -9.12
CA ILE A 121 -2.67 0.79 -8.87
C ILE A 121 -2.25 1.46 -10.17
N ALA A 122 -1.86 0.66 -11.17
CA ALA A 122 -1.36 1.17 -12.47
C ALA A 122 -2.47 1.80 -13.30
N GLN A 123 -3.64 1.14 -13.37
CA GLN A 123 -4.83 1.52 -14.13
C GLN A 123 -6.06 1.16 -13.30
N GLY A 124 -7.21 1.67 -13.57
CA GLY A 124 -8.46 1.30 -12.89
C GLY A 124 -9.02 2.48 -12.10
N PRO A 125 -9.21 2.40 -10.77
CA PRO A 125 -9.96 3.39 -10.00
C PRO A 125 -9.52 4.83 -10.20
N LYS A 126 -10.47 5.77 -10.04
CA LYS A 126 -10.22 7.21 -10.20
C LYS A 126 -9.10 7.70 -9.28
N ARG A 127 -9.07 7.19 -8.03
CA ARG A 127 -8.05 7.50 -7.01
C ARG A 127 -7.47 6.24 -6.40
N VAL A 128 -6.19 6.30 -6.06
CA VAL A 128 -5.50 5.26 -5.28
C VAL A 128 -4.98 5.90 -4.01
N LEU A 129 -5.44 5.41 -2.87
CA LEU A 129 -4.99 5.86 -1.54
C LEU A 129 -4.06 4.81 -0.93
N PHE A 130 -2.81 5.20 -0.74
CA PHE A 130 -1.80 4.40 -0.05
C PHE A 130 -1.72 4.77 1.43
N ILE A 131 -1.80 3.76 2.30
CA ILE A 131 -1.50 3.88 3.73
C ILE A 131 -0.15 3.23 3.97
N VAL A 132 0.87 4.04 4.28
CA VAL A 132 2.26 3.60 4.35
C VAL A 132 2.88 3.95 5.69
N GLY A 133 3.23 2.92 6.48
CA GLY A 133 4.04 3.13 7.68
C GLY A 133 5.47 3.55 7.34
N MET A 134 6.06 4.40 8.18
CA MET A 134 7.45 4.89 7.98
C MET A 134 8.50 3.77 7.98
N ASN A 135 8.16 2.57 8.48
CA ASN A 135 8.97 1.35 8.37
C ASN A 135 9.21 0.87 6.92
N LYS A 136 8.48 1.40 5.95
CA LYS A 136 8.57 1.01 4.53
C LYS A 136 9.40 1.97 3.68
N VAL A 137 9.85 3.09 4.26
CA VAL A 137 10.66 4.09 3.56
C VAL A 137 12.13 3.65 3.54
N CYS A 138 12.70 3.64 2.34
CA CYS A 138 14.08 3.25 2.04
C CYS A 138 14.85 4.41 1.42
N SER A 139 16.18 4.32 1.40
CA SER A 139 17.06 5.36 0.85
C SER A 139 16.91 5.57 -0.67
N ASP A 140 16.74 4.48 -1.40
CA ASP A 140 16.77 4.44 -2.87
C ASP A 140 16.00 3.24 -3.41
N LEU A 141 15.91 3.11 -4.73
CA LEU A 141 15.16 2.05 -5.39
C LEU A 141 15.76 0.66 -5.13
N ASP A 142 17.07 0.52 -5.06
CA ASP A 142 17.74 -0.77 -4.78
C ASP A 142 17.40 -1.26 -3.37
N ALA A 143 17.46 -0.35 -2.37
CA ALA A 143 17.07 -0.66 -1.00
C ALA A 143 15.57 -1.00 -0.91
N ALA A 144 14.71 -0.27 -1.63
CA ALA A 144 13.28 -0.54 -1.69
C ALA A 144 12.97 -1.90 -2.31
N MET A 145 13.62 -2.27 -3.41
CA MET A 145 13.51 -3.58 -4.04
C MET A 145 14.00 -4.69 -3.11
N LYS A 146 15.13 -4.49 -2.44
CA LYS A 146 15.66 -5.45 -1.45
C LYS A 146 14.70 -5.63 -0.28
N ARG A 147 14.12 -4.54 0.25
CA ARG A 147 13.11 -4.60 1.31
C ARG A 147 11.86 -5.34 0.86
N ALA A 148 11.31 -4.98 -0.30
CA ALA A 148 10.10 -5.60 -0.83
C ALA A 148 10.28 -7.13 -1.00
N ARG A 149 11.45 -7.58 -1.49
CA ARG A 149 11.77 -8.99 -1.70
C ARG A 149 12.17 -9.75 -0.44
N ASN A 150 12.93 -9.14 0.47
CA ASN A 150 13.52 -9.86 1.60
C ASN A 150 12.76 -9.65 2.92
N VAL A 151 11.87 -8.64 2.99
CA VAL A 151 11.04 -8.41 4.18
C VAL A 151 9.56 -8.61 3.83
N ALA A 152 9.00 -7.79 2.93
CA ALA A 152 7.57 -7.81 2.70
C ALA A 152 7.06 -9.12 2.10
N ALA A 153 7.72 -9.67 1.07
CA ALA A 153 7.28 -10.90 0.42
C ALA A 153 7.40 -12.14 1.32
N PRO A 154 8.49 -12.40 2.06
CA PRO A 154 8.58 -13.51 3.00
C PRO A 154 7.58 -13.44 4.15
N VAL A 155 7.32 -12.25 4.70
CA VAL A 155 6.29 -12.07 5.74
C VAL A 155 4.90 -12.33 5.16
N ASN A 156 4.60 -11.80 3.97
CA ASN A 156 3.33 -12.04 3.32
C ASN A 156 3.10 -13.52 2.98
N ALA A 157 4.15 -14.28 2.63
CA ALA A 157 4.05 -15.71 2.35
C ALA A 157 3.57 -16.53 3.56
N GLN A 158 3.80 -16.07 4.80
CA GLN A 158 3.32 -16.76 6.00
C GLN A 158 1.78 -16.80 6.11
N ARG A 159 1.09 -15.89 5.43
CA ARG A 159 -0.39 -15.79 5.47
C ARG A 159 -1.10 -16.82 4.60
N PHE A 160 -0.39 -17.44 3.68
CA PHE A 160 -0.96 -18.33 2.66
C PHE A 160 -0.42 -19.74 2.80
N ASP A 161 -1.19 -20.74 2.37
CA ASP A 161 -0.70 -22.10 2.22
C ASP A 161 0.02 -22.25 0.87
N VAL A 162 1.28 -21.84 0.84
CA VAL A 162 2.15 -21.85 -0.35
C VAL A 162 3.46 -22.57 -0.06
N LYS A 163 3.98 -23.28 -1.04
CA LYS A 163 5.24 -24.03 -0.95
C LYS A 163 6.42 -23.23 -1.53
N THR A 164 6.63 -22.03 -0.98
CA THR A 164 7.75 -21.17 -1.41
C THR A 164 8.94 -21.30 -0.48
N PRO A 165 10.20 -21.22 -0.97
CA PRO A 165 11.38 -21.31 -0.11
C PRO A 165 11.40 -20.28 1.02
N CYS A 166 10.91 -19.06 0.75
CA CYS A 166 10.88 -17.99 1.76
C CYS A 166 9.92 -18.26 2.93
N LYS A 167 8.88 -19.08 2.73
CA LYS A 167 8.01 -19.53 3.82
C LYS A 167 8.75 -20.41 4.83
N VAL A 168 9.75 -21.17 4.37
CA VAL A 168 10.55 -22.09 5.22
C VAL A 168 11.78 -21.39 5.79
N THR A 169 12.46 -20.58 4.97
CA THR A 169 13.76 -19.98 5.34
C THR A 169 13.66 -18.57 5.91
N GLY A 170 12.51 -17.91 5.77
CA GLY A 170 12.30 -16.50 6.15
C GLY A 170 12.96 -15.50 5.20
N LYS A 171 13.66 -15.94 4.15
CA LYS A 171 14.37 -15.05 3.22
C LYS A 171 14.05 -15.36 1.75
N CYS A 172 14.12 -14.33 0.91
CA CYS A 172 13.98 -14.46 -0.54
C CYS A 172 15.16 -15.24 -1.14
N SER A 173 14.86 -16.22 -2.00
CA SER A 173 15.83 -16.99 -2.79
C SER A 173 15.62 -16.84 -4.30
N ASP A 174 14.91 -15.80 -4.74
CA ASP A 174 14.57 -15.53 -6.15
C ASP A 174 13.92 -16.74 -6.85
N CYS A 175 12.99 -17.36 -6.14
CA CYS A 175 12.39 -18.62 -6.57
C CYS A 175 11.49 -18.46 -7.79
N LYS A 176 11.39 -19.57 -8.56
CA LYS A 176 10.43 -19.77 -9.64
C LYS A 176 9.41 -20.85 -9.26
N SER A 177 9.03 -20.88 -7.97
CA SER A 177 8.02 -21.82 -7.48
C SER A 177 6.69 -21.58 -8.19
N PRO A 178 5.93 -22.66 -8.52
CA PRO A 178 4.55 -22.50 -9.04
C PRO A 178 3.64 -21.70 -8.11
N ASP A 179 3.90 -21.72 -6.79
CA ASP A 179 3.13 -21.01 -5.77
C ASP A 179 3.69 -19.60 -5.49
N THR A 180 4.62 -19.07 -6.32
CA THR A 180 5.25 -17.78 -6.04
C THR A 180 4.23 -16.65 -5.93
N LEU A 181 4.41 -15.80 -4.93
CA LEU A 181 3.63 -14.57 -4.73
C LEU A 181 4.30 -13.33 -5.36
N CYS A 182 5.39 -13.54 -6.12
CA CYS A 182 6.23 -12.47 -6.66
C CYS A 182 6.27 -12.53 -8.20
N CYS A 183 5.08 -12.50 -8.84
CA CYS A 183 4.98 -12.62 -10.30
C CYS A 183 5.17 -11.28 -11.01
N GLN A 184 4.72 -10.17 -10.41
CA GLN A 184 4.82 -8.83 -10.96
C GLN A 184 5.49 -7.88 -9.97
N PHE A 185 6.31 -6.99 -10.53
CA PHE A 185 6.97 -5.89 -9.84
C PHE A 185 6.52 -4.58 -10.48
N LEU A 186 5.71 -3.81 -9.76
CA LEU A 186 5.29 -2.48 -10.18
C LEU A 186 6.15 -1.44 -9.48
N ILE A 187 6.83 -0.62 -10.27
CA ILE A 187 7.56 0.56 -9.83
C ILE A 187 6.79 1.79 -10.29
N THR A 188 6.07 2.42 -9.37
CA THR A 188 5.33 3.66 -9.66
C THR A 188 6.27 4.84 -9.46
N ARG A 189 6.79 5.35 -10.57
CA ARG A 189 7.80 6.42 -10.58
C ARG A 189 7.17 7.82 -10.72
N PHE A 190 6.03 7.92 -11.38
CA PHE A 190 5.35 9.19 -11.70
C PHE A 190 3.87 8.92 -11.95
N SER A 191 2.98 9.81 -11.55
CA SER A 191 1.57 9.77 -11.91
C SER A 191 1.30 10.74 -13.07
N ARG A 192 0.81 10.24 -14.21
CA ARG A 192 0.40 11.10 -15.33
C ARG A 192 -0.84 11.93 -15.01
N HIS A 193 -1.69 11.39 -14.12
CA HIS A 193 -2.97 12.00 -13.74
C HIS A 193 -2.82 12.68 -12.39
N GLU A 194 -2.99 14.00 -12.37
CA GLU A 194 -3.02 14.81 -11.16
C GLU A 194 -4.15 14.33 -10.22
N GLY A 195 -3.89 14.33 -8.92
CA GLY A 195 -4.87 13.95 -7.92
C GLY A 195 -5.28 12.47 -7.94
N ARG A 196 -4.62 11.61 -8.73
CA ARG A 196 -4.95 10.19 -8.75
C ARG A 196 -4.30 9.38 -7.63
N ILE A 197 -3.04 9.66 -7.30
CA ILE A 197 -2.29 8.92 -6.28
C ILE A 197 -2.10 9.77 -5.03
N HIS A 198 -2.63 9.29 -3.92
CA HIS A 198 -2.51 9.88 -2.60
C HIS A 198 -1.76 8.93 -1.68
N VAL A 199 -0.83 9.43 -0.87
CA VAL A 199 -0.01 8.62 0.05
C VAL A 199 -0.05 9.24 1.44
N ILE A 200 -0.59 8.53 2.41
CA ILE A 200 -0.50 8.89 3.84
C ILE A 200 0.69 8.16 4.44
N LEU A 201 1.69 8.93 4.86
CA LEU A 201 2.86 8.47 5.61
C LEU A 201 2.53 8.48 7.10
N VAL A 202 2.44 7.30 7.68
CA VAL A 202 2.06 7.16 9.09
C VAL A 202 3.31 6.95 9.93
N ASN A 203 3.47 7.76 10.98
CA ASN A 203 4.62 7.69 11.88
C ASN A 203 4.52 6.49 12.84
N ASP A 204 4.34 5.33 12.25
CA ASP A 204 4.29 4.04 12.95
C ASP A 204 4.82 2.92 12.05
N THR A 205 4.94 1.73 12.64
CA THR A 205 5.18 0.47 11.92
C THR A 205 3.84 -0.11 11.50
N LEU A 206 3.57 -0.18 10.19
CA LEU A 206 2.34 -0.71 9.63
C LEU A 206 2.60 -1.78 8.57
N GLY A 207 1.86 -2.88 8.68
CA GLY A 207 1.95 -4.00 7.74
C GLY A 207 3.40 -4.51 7.55
N TYR A 208 3.71 -4.98 6.35
CA TYR A 208 5.00 -5.60 6.05
C TYR A 208 5.77 -4.86 4.99
#